data_d79515be4d6a903beecc300282172682
#
_entry.id   d79515be4d6a903beecc300282172682
#
_cell.length_a   1.000
_cell.length_b   1.000
_cell.length_c   1.000
_cell.angle_alpha   90.00
_cell.angle_beta   90.00
_cell.angle_gamma   90.00
#
_symmetry.space_group_name_H-M   'P 1'
#
loop_
_entity.id
_entity.type
_entity.pdbx_description
1 polymer ?
#
loop_
_entity_poly.entity_id
_entity_poly.type
_entity_poly.pdbx_seq_one_letter_code
_entity_poly.pdbx_strand_id
1 'polypeptide(L)'
;MYIIAGSTGTLGTAIVNALGKDNELFLIGRDEAKLMEQASAINANYQVIDLNNTVEPREFGKIIDTDIEIKGMVNCIGSILIKPLHGTSIDEFNDVITTNLFSSYYLLASFARKMKNGSAIFFSSIAGSKGLSTHEAIAAAKSGIEGFARSAAATYAKDNLR
;
A
#
# COMPACT_ATOMS: atom_id res chain seq x y z
N MET A 1 16.30 -1.99 3.49
CA MET A 1 15.50 -1.15 2.56
C MET A 1 14.06 -1.03 3.05
N TYR A 2 13.37 0.09 2.76
CA TYR A 2 11.93 0.26 3.01
C TYR A 2 11.17 0.49 1.71
N ILE A 3 9.98 -0.09 1.60
CA ILE A 3 9.08 0.10 0.45
C ILE A 3 8.02 1.13 0.81
N ILE A 4 7.88 2.18 0.00
CA ILE A 4 6.85 3.21 0.17
C ILE A 4 5.93 3.21 -1.06
N ALA A 5 4.75 2.65 -0.92
CA ALA A 5 3.75 2.65 -1.99
C ALA A 5 2.82 3.86 -1.87
N GLY A 6 2.50 4.48 -3.01
CA GLY A 6 1.81 5.78 -3.03
C GLY A 6 2.73 6.92 -2.60
N SER A 7 4.04 6.80 -2.86
CA SER A 7 5.09 7.70 -2.38
C SER A 7 4.90 9.16 -2.80
N THR A 8 4.30 9.40 -3.96
CA THR A 8 4.06 10.74 -4.52
C THR A 8 2.80 11.43 -3.99
N GLY A 9 2.00 10.75 -3.19
CA GLY A 9 0.86 11.34 -2.49
C GLY A 9 1.31 12.15 -1.25
N THR A 10 0.41 12.94 -0.67
CA THR A 10 0.71 13.81 0.48
C THR A 10 1.35 13.03 1.64
N LEU A 11 0.75 11.92 2.04
CA LEU A 11 1.25 11.09 3.13
C LEU A 11 2.55 10.37 2.74
N GLY A 12 2.59 9.80 1.53
CA GLY A 12 3.79 9.13 1.02
C GLY A 12 5.00 10.06 0.95
N THR A 13 4.81 11.27 0.43
CA THR A 13 5.88 12.29 0.38
C THR A 13 6.39 12.66 1.77
N ALA A 14 5.51 12.80 2.76
CA ALA A 14 5.92 13.07 4.14
C ALA A 14 6.78 11.92 4.71
N ILE A 15 6.41 10.67 4.45
CA ILE A 15 7.15 9.50 4.89
C ILE A 15 8.50 9.39 4.17
N VAL A 16 8.53 9.63 2.85
CA VAL A 16 9.77 9.65 2.08
C VAL A 16 10.74 10.68 2.62
N ASN A 17 10.26 11.90 2.91
CA ASN A 17 11.08 12.96 3.50
C ASN A 17 11.60 12.62 4.91
N ALA A 18 10.82 11.89 5.70
CA ALA A 18 11.21 11.49 7.04
C ALA A 18 12.24 10.35 7.04
N LEU A 19 12.10 9.37 6.15
CA LEU A 19 12.93 8.17 6.13
C LEU A 19 14.12 8.25 5.17
N GLY A 20 13.99 8.99 4.07
CA GLY A 20 14.93 8.95 2.95
C GLY A 20 16.32 9.49 3.25
N LYS A 21 16.50 10.23 4.36
CA LYS A 21 17.83 10.75 4.74
C LYS A 21 18.77 9.66 5.25
N ASP A 22 18.21 8.67 5.96
CA ASP A 22 18.98 7.70 6.73
C ASP A 22 18.75 6.25 6.25
N ASN A 23 17.87 6.06 5.27
CA ASN A 23 17.46 4.73 4.83
C ASN A 23 17.40 4.61 3.31
N GLU A 24 17.69 3.44 2.82
CA GLU A 24 17.43 3.04 1.45
C GLU A 24 15.91 2.84 1.24
N LEU A 25 15.34 3.55 0.26
CA LEU A 25 13.92 3.46 -0.08
C LEU A 25 13.72 2.86 -1.47
N PHE A 26 12.59 2.15 -1.62
CA PHE A 26 12.04 1.72 -2.90
C PHE A 26 10.64 2.32 -3.05
N LEU A 27 10.44 3.14 -4.08
CA LEU A 27 9.23 3.92 -4.25
C LEU A 27 8.28 3.24 -5.23
N ILE A 28 6.99 3.18 -4.90
CA ILE A 28 5.96 2.62 -5.76
C ILE A 28 4.83 3.65 -5.93
N GLY A 29 4.38 3.84 -7.16
CA GLY A 29 3.26 4.73 -7.47
C GLY A 29 2.78 4.57 -8.91
N ARG A 30 1.83 5.39 -9.35
CA ARG A 30 1.25 5.32 -10.70
C ARG A 30 1.76 6.39 -11.67
N ASP A 31 2.25 7.50 -11.16
CA ASP A 31 2.71 8.65 -11.94
C ASP A 31 4.23 8.57 -12.08
N GLU A 32 4.69 8.10 -13.24
CA GLU A 32 6.10 7.86 -13.52
C GLU A 32 6.94 9.13 -13.40
N ALA A 33 6.45 10.27 -13.91
CA ALA A 33 7.19 11.51 -13.91
C ALA A 33 7.47 11.99 -12.47
N LYS A 34 6.47 11.95 -11.59
CA LYS A 34 6.61 12.31 -10.18
C LYS A 34 7.47 11.30 -9.42
N LEU A 35 7.36 10.01 -9.72
CA LEU A 35 8.20 8.98 -9.10
C LEU A 35 9.67 9.19 -9.46
N MET A 36 9.96 9.44 -10.73
CA MET A 36 11.31 9.67 -11.20
C MET A 36 11.93 10.90 -10.55
N GLU A 37 11.20 12.02 -10.47
CA GLU A 37 11.64 13.23 -9.78
C GLU A 37 11.92 12.95 -8.29
N GLN A 38 10.98 12.32 -7.59
CA GLN A 38 11.11 12.01 -6.16
C GLN A 38 12.27 11.04 -5.89
N ALA A 39 12.41 10.00 -6.71
CA ALA A 39 13.46 8.99 -6.58
C ALA A 39 14.86 9.61 -6.84
N SER A 40 14.97 10.46 -7.87
CA SER A 40 16.22 11.14 -8.19
C SER A 40 16.70 12.06 -7.06
N ALA A 41 15.78 12.74 -6.38
CA ALA A 41 16.10 13.65 -5.27
C ALA A 41 16.73 12.95 -4.06
N ILE A 42 16.51 11.63 -3.88
CA ILE A 42 17.01 10.85 -2.74
C ILE A 42 17.84 9.63 -3.18
N ASN A 43 18.16 9.52 -4.45
CA ASN A 43 18.88 8.39 -5.06
C ASN A 43 18.21 7.02 -4.73
N ALA A 44 16.87 6.95 -4.87
CA ALA A 44 16.09 5.74 -4.64
C ALA A 44 15.73 5.04 -5.95
N ASN A 45 15.47 3.74 -5.87
CA ASN A 45 14.82 3.00 -6.94
C ASN A 45 13.30 3.18 -6.89
N TYR A 46 12.64 3.02 -8.03
CA TYR A 46 11.18 3.11 -8.11
C TYR A 46 10.58 2.10 -9.09
N GLN A 47 9.29 1.84 -8.92
CA GLN A 47 8.47 1.03 -9.83
C GLN A 47 7.10 1.67 -10.02
N VAL A 48 6.70 1.79 -11.29
CA VAL A 48 5.31 2.17 -11.63
C VAL A 48 4.40 0.97 -11.45
N ILE A 49 3.21 1.18 -10.87
CA ILE A 49 2.18 0.16 -10.69
C ILE A 49 0.83 0.67 -11.22
N ASP A 50 0.18 -0.17 -12.03
CA ASP A 50 -1.24 -0.05 -12.35
C ASP A 50 -2.01 -1.16 -11.65
N LEU A 51 -2.84 -0.80 -10.67
CA LEU A 51 -3.61 -1.76 -9.87
C LEU A 51 -4.75 -2.43 -10.67
N ASN A 52 -5.10 -1.88 -11.84
CA ASN A 52 -6.10 -2.48 -12.73
C ASN A 52 -5.48 -3.46 -13.74
N ASN A 53 -4.15 -3.47 -13.84
CA ASN A 53 -3.41 -4.35 -14.75
C ASN A 53 -2.18 -4.93 -14.05
N THR A 54 -2.42 -5.72 -13.00
CA THR A 54 -1.35 -6.32 -12.19
C THR A 54 -0.95 -7.69 -12.74
N VAL A 55 0.34 -8.02 -12.62
CA VAL A 55 0.84 -9.39 -12.76
C VAL A 55 0.65 -10.15 -11.45
N GLU A 56 0.90 -11.46 -11.44
CA GLU A 56 0.86 -12.23 -10.20
C GLU A 56 1.81 -11.64 -9.13
N PRO A 57 1.41 -11.58 -7.85
CA PRO A 57 2.23 -10.99 -6.78
C PRO A 57 3.65 -11.56 -6.70
N ARG A 58 3.83 -12.85 -6.99
CA ARG A 58 5.16 -13.48 -7.02
C ARG A 58 6.04 -12.91 -8.12
N GLU A 59 5.47 -12.58 -9.27
CA GLU A 59 6.22 -11.98 -10.38
C GLU A 59 6.56 -10.53 -10.05
N PHE A 60 5.60 -9.78 -9.54
CA PHE A 60 5.85 -8.41 -9.08
C PHE A 60 6.92 -8.36 -7.99
N GLY A 61 6.91 -9.30 -7.04
CA GLY A 61 7.91 -9.38 -5.99
C GLY A 61 9.36 -9.57 -6.49
N LYS A 62 9.57 -10.02 -7.73
CA LYS A 62 10.92 -10.19 -8.33
C LYS A 62 11.61 -8.87 -8.70
N ILE A 63 10.89 -7.76 -8.72
CA ILE A 63 11.49 -6.42 -8.98
C ILE A 63 12.53 -6.02 -7.94
N ILE A 64 12.50 -6.64 -6.77
CA ILE A 64 13.50 -6.49 -5.70
C ILE A 64 14.28 -7.80 -5.60
N ASP A 65 15.60 -7.73 -5.64
CA ASP A 65 16.47 -8.89 -5.54
C ASP A 65 16.24 -9.68 -4.24
N THR A 66 16.46 -11.00 -4.30
CA THR A 66 16.22 -11.90 -3.17
C THR A 66 17.11 -11.64 -1.98
N ASP A 67 18.28 -11.07 -2.21
CA ASP A 67 19.29 -10.82 -1.18
C ASP A 67 19.09 -9.50 -0.43
N ILE A 68 18.13 -8.67 -0.91
CA ILE A 68 17.80 -7.41 -0.26
C ILE A 68 16.79 -7.63 0.87
N GLU A 69 17.20 -7.34 2.10
CA GLU A 69 16.32 -7.36 3.27
C GLU A 69 15.33 -6.19 3.24
N ILE A 70 14.04 -6.50 3.25
CA ILE A 70 12.98 -5.50 3.37
C ILE A 70 12.62 -5.33 4.85
N LYS A 71 13.07 -4.23 5.45
CA LYS A 71 12.84 -3.89 6.86
C LYS A 71 11.43 -3.38 7.13
N GLY A 72 10.79 -2.81 6.12
CA GLY A 72 9.43 -2.33 6.26
C GLY A 72 8.77 -1.97 4.93
N MET A 73 7.45 -1.96 4.97
CA MET A 73 6.60 -1.55 3.86
C MET A 73 5.48 -0.64 4.38
N VAL A 74 5.25 0.48 3.69
CA VAL A 74 4.15 1.40 3.99
C VAL A 74 3.28 1.54 2.75
N ASN A 75 2.00 1.18 2.86
CA ASN A 75 1.03 1.41 1.80
C ASN A 75 0.25 2.70 2.04
N CYS A 76 0.63 3.76 1.33
CA CYS A 76 -0.05 5.07 1.31
C CYS A 76 -1.05 5.20 0.13
N ILE A 77 -1.22 4.14 -0.67
CA ILE A 77 -2.19 4.16 -1.77
C ILE A 77 -3.59 4.16 -1.16
N GLY A 78 -4.41 5.09 -1.62
CA GLY A 78 -5.78 5.20 -1.16
C GLY A 78 -6.56 6.26 -1.92
N SER A 79 -7.87 6.13 -1.88
CA SER A 79 -8.84 7.09 -2.40
C SER A 79 -10.00 7.21 -1.43
N ILE A 80 -10.82 8.23 -1.60
CA ILE A 80 -12.05 8.39 -0.86
C ILE A 80 -13.20 8.59 -1.84
N LEU A 81 -14.34 7.94 -1.56
CA LEU A 81 -15.60 8.17 -2.21
C LEU A 81 -16.64 8.46 -1.14
N ILE A 82 -17.23 9.66 -1.18
CA ILE A 82 -18.33 10.08 -0.31
C ILE A 82 -19.57 10.17 -1.20
N LYS A 83 -20.39 9.12 -1.18
CA LYS A 83 -21.55 9.01 -2.07
C LYS A 83 -22.58 8.06 -1.44
N PRO A 84 -23.89 8.37 -1.50
CA PRO A 84 -24.90 7.47 -0.96
C PRO A 84 -24.92 6.13 -1.70
N LEU A 85 -25.19 5.05 -0.98
CA LEU A 85 -25.13 3.66 -1.48
C LEU A 85 -25.91 3.49 -2.79
N HIS A 86 -27.15 3.99 -2.85
CA HIS A 86 -28.02 3.88 -4.04
C HIS A 86 -27.55 4.69 -5.24
N GLY A 87 -26.61 5.62 -5.04
CA GLY A 87 -26.00 6.40 -6.12
C GLY A 87 -24.60 5.92 -6.52
N THR A 88 -24.02 4.96 -5.77
CA THR A 88 -22.70 4.41 -6.07
C THR A 88 -22.81 3.34 -7.15
N SER A 89 -22.11 3.51 -8.27
CA SER A 89 -22.05 2.50 -9.32
C SER A 89 -21.15 1.31 -8.92
N ILE A 90 -21.28 0.19 -9.63
CA ILE A 90 -20.43 -0.98 -9.45
C ILE A 90 -18.96 -0.62 -9.71
N ASP A 91 -18.69 0.16 -10.74
CA ASP A 91 -17.32 0.57 -11.10
C ASP A 91 -16.71 1.44 -10.02
N GLU A 92 -17.44 2.46 -9.52
CA GLU A 92 -16.98 3.30 -8.41
C GLU A 92 -16.70 2.48 -7.14
N PHE A 93 -17.56 1.52 -6.81
CA PHE A 93 -17.32 0.63 -5.67
C PHE A 93 -16.06 -0.22 -5.88
N ASN A 94 -15.91 -0.84 -7.06
CA ASN A 94 -14.74 -1.63 -7.41
C ASN A 94 -13.46 -0.80 -7.38
N ASP A 95 -13.47 0.43 -7.87
CA ASP A 95 -12.32 1.34 -7.81
C ASP A 95 -11.90 1.63 -6.37
N VAL A 96 -12.85 1.84 -5.46
CA VAL A 96 -12.56 2.05 -4.04
C VAL A 96 -11.94 0.81 -3.41
N ILE A 97 -12.49 -0.38 -3.68
CA ILE A 97 -11.96 -1.66 -3.18
C ILE A 97 -10.57 -1.92 -3.76
N THR A 98 -10.38 -1.73 -5.08
CA THR A 98 -9.10 -1.94 -5.74
C THR A 98 -8.03 -1.00 -5.19
N THR A 99 -8.32 0.29 -5.11
CA THR A 99 -7.35 1.28 -4.67
C THR A 99 -7.00 1.12 -3.18
N ASN A 100 -7.97 0.85 -2.32
CA ASN A 100 -7.72 0.82 -0.87
C ASN A 100 -7.37 -0.59 -0.35
N LEU A 101 -8.18 -1.60 -0.64
CA LEU A 101 -8.01 -2.95 -0.06
C LEU A 101 -7.10 -3.83 -0.90
N PHE A 102 -7.38 -3.94 -2.21
CA PHE A 102 -6.58 -4.80 -3.09
C PHE A 102 -5.11 -4.36 -3.15
N SER A 103 -4.82 -3.05 -3.16
CA SER A 103 -3.45 -2.56 -3.09
C SER A 103 -2.69 -3.10 -1.87
N SER A 104 -3.33 -3.14 -0.71
CA SER A 104 -2.73 -3.65 0.53
C SER A 104 -2.43 -5.14 0.45
N TYR A 105 -3.40 -5.93 -0.07
CA TYR A 105 -3.20 -7.35 -0.34
C TYR A 105 -2.06 -7.57 -1.34
N TYR A 106 -2.11 -6.90 -2.49
CA TYR A 106 -1.17 -7.09 -3.58
C TYR A 106 0.27 -6.83 -3.17
N LEU A 107 0.51 -5.70 -2.50
CA LEU A 107 1.85 -5.33 -2.04
C LEU A 107 2.36 -6.29 -0.97
N LEU A 108 1.56 -6.64 0.03
CA LEU A 108 2.01 -7.57 1.06
C LEU A 108 2.25 -8.97 0.49
N ALA A 109 1.37 -9.48 -0.38
CA ALA A 109 1.54 -10.77 -1.04
C ALA A 109 2.82 -10.84 -1.89
N SER A 110 3.21 -9.70 -2.49
CA SER A 110 4.43 -9.60 -3.29
C SER A 110 5.71 -9.67 -2.44
N PHE A 111 5.71 -9.07 -1.26
CA PHE A 111 6.95 -8.83 -0.51
C PHE A 111 7.04 -9.53 0.85
N ALA A 112 5.94 -10.04 1.44
CA ALA A 112 5.93 -10.58 2.80
C ALA A 112 7.01 -11.63 3.07
N ARG A 113 7.30 -12.49 2.10
CA ARG A 113 8.32 -13.54 2.24
C ARG A 113 9.77 -13.02 2.35
N LYS A 114 9.99 -11.75 1.96
CA LYS A 114 11.28 -11.06 2.03
C LYS A 114 11.38 -10.14 3.25
N MET A 115 10.31 -10.08 4.07
CA MET A 115 10.18 -9.19 5.22
C MET A 115 10.32 -9.97 6.53
N LYS A 116 11.52 -10.46 6.82
CA LYS A 116 11.81 -11.07 8.14
C LYS A 116 12.20 -9.98 9.14
N ASN A 117 11.68 -10.07 10.37
CA ASN A 117 11.86 -9.03 11.41
C ASN A 117 11.44 -7.62 10.96
N GLY A 118 10.49 -7.53 10.04
CA GLY A 118 10.03 -6.30 9.42
C GLY A 118 8.71 -5.78 9.97
N SER A 119 8.22 -4.70 9.35
CA SER A 119 6.91 -4.13 9.65
C SER A 119 6.15 -3.76 8.39
N ALA A 120 4.85 -4.05 8.34
CA ALA A 120 3.95 -3.61 7.27
C ALA A 120 2.91 -2.64 7.84
N ILE A 121 2.84 -1.44 7.26
CA ILE A 121 1.93 -0.37 7.73
C ILE A 121 0.86 -0.13 6.68
N PHE A 122 -0.40 -0.17 7.12
CA PHE A 122 -1.59 0.13 6.34
C PHE A 122 -2.41 1.22 7.03
N PHE A 123 -3.07 2.05 6.25
CA PHE A 123 -3.91 3.14 6.78
C PHE A 123 -5.39 2.74 6.73
N SER A 124 -5.99 2.60 7.89
CA SER A 124 -7.43 2.48 8.06
C SER A 124 -8.10 3.87 8.12
N SER A 125 -9.34 3.89 8.52
CA SER A 125 -10.17 5.09 8.70
C SER A 125 -11.15 4.88 9.83
N ILE A 126 -11.56 5.95 10.49
CA ILE A 126 -12.70 5.91 11.42
C ILE A 126 -13.98 5.39 10.76
N ALA A 127 -14.12 5.56 9.44
CA ALA A 127 -15.23 5.00 8.68
C ALA A 127 -15.26 3.46 8.70
N GLY A 128 -14.11 2.80 8.92
CA GLY A 128 -14.04 1.35 9.08
C GLY A 128 -14.61 0.82 10.41
N SER A 129 -14.70 1.67 11.43
CA SER A 129 -15.16 1.28 12.78
C SER A 129 -16.38 2.06 13.28
N LYS A 130 -16.71 3.19 12.64
CA LYS A 130 -17.87 4.03 12.95
C LYS A 130 -18.79 4.09 11.74
N GLY A 131 -20.10 4.05 11.97
CA GLY A 131 -21.09 4.29 10.91
C GLY A 131 -21.08 5.78 10.51
N LEU A 132 -20.60 6.07 9.31
CA LEU A 132 -20.61 7.39 8.72
C LEU A 132 -21.52 7.37 7.49
N SER A 133 -22.44 8.35 7.40
CA SER A 133 -23.35 8.48 6.26
C SER A 133 -22.56 8.65 4.96
N THR A 134 -23.00 7.99 3.89
CA THR A 134 -22.41 8.09 2.54
C THR A 134 -20.96 7.60 2.40
N HIS A 135 -20.48 6.79 3.37
CA HIS A 135 -19.12 6.25 3.39
C HIS A 135 -19.08 4.72 3.18
N GLU A 136 -20.14 4.10 2.68
CA GLU A 136 -20.29 2.63 2.67
C GLU A 136 -19.15 1.93 1.92
N ALA A 137 -18.74 2.45 0.74
CA ALA A 137 -17.66 1.84 -0.04
C ALA A 137 -16.29 1.94 0.68
N ILE A 138 -15.96 3.12 1.19
CA ILE A 138 -14.69 3.31 1.90
C ILE A 138 -14.69 2.59 3.27
N ALA A 139 -15.82 2.53 3.95
CA ALA A 139 -15.97 1.78 5.19
C ALA A 139 -15.72 0.28 4.96
N ALA A 140 -16.30 -0.30 3.90
CA ALA A 140 -16.06 -1.69 3.52
C ALA A 140 -14.58 -1.97 3.25
N ALA A 141 -13.92 -1.13 2.45
CA ALA A 141 -12.50 -1.28 2.13
C ALA A 141 -11.61 -1.18 3.37
N LYS A 142 -11.84 -0.18 4.23
CA LYS A 142 -11.00 0.08 5.41
C LYS A 142 -11.22 -0.92 6.53
N SER A 143 -12.44 -1.41 6.75
CA SER A 143 -12.70 -2.55 7.63
C SER A 143 -12.02 -3.83 7.11
N GLY A 144 -12.03 -4.01 5.78
CA GLY A 144 -11.31 -5.11 5.12
C GLY A 144 -9.80 -5.06 5.37
N ILE A 145 -9.18 -3.88 5.32
CA ILE A 145 -7.76 -3.70 5.64
C ILE A 145 -7.46 -4.14 7.08
N GLU A 146 -8.29 -3.78 8.05
CA GLU A 146 -8.08 -4.15 9.45
C GLU A 146 -8.16 -5.67 9.65
N GLY A 147 -9.15 -6.34 9.03
CA GLY A 147 -9.27 -7.80 9.05
C GLY A 147 -8.08 -8.47 8.37
N PHE A 148 -7.69 -7.97 7.20
CA PHE A 148 -6.53 -8.44 6.44
C PHE A 148 -5.25 -8.32 7.26
N ALA A 149 -4.97 -7.16 7.85
CA ALA A 149 -3.76 -6.91 8.63
C ALA A 149 -3.66 -7.85 9.85
N ARG A 150 -4.76 -8.05 10.61
CA ARG A 150 -4.80 -9.00 11.74
C ARG A 150 -4.50 -10.43 11.31
N SER A 151 -5.09 -10.89 10.21
CA SER A 151 -4.87 -12.24 9.69
C SER A 151 -3.45 -12.43 9.16
N ALA A 152 -2.92 -11.44 8.45
CA ALA A 152 -1.55 -11.44 7.96
C ALA A 152 -0.54 -11.47 9.11
N ALA A 153 -0.73 -10.67 10.16
CA ALA A 153 0.11 -10.68 11.34
C ALA A 153 0.17 -12.07 12.00
N ALA A 154 -0.95 -12.77 12.10
CA ALA A 154 -0.99 -14.15 12.61
C ALA A 154 -0.22 -15.12 11.69
N THR A 155 -0.39 -15.00 10.36
CA THR A 155 0.28 -15.86 9.38
C THR A 155 1.80 -15.73 9.43
N TYR A 156 2.30 -14.50 9.54
CA TYR A 156 3.73 -14.19 9.48
C TYR A 156 4.38 -13.94 10.85
N ALA A 157 3.69 -14.28 11.95
CA ALA A 157 4.22 -14.15 13.32
C ALA A 157 5.54 -14.91 13.50
N LYS A 158 5.67 -16.09 12.88
CA LYS A 158 6.91 -16.90 12.90
C LYS A 158 8.11 -16.22 12.23
N ASP A 159 7.87 -15.32 11.30
CA ASP A 159 8.88 -14.53 10.60
C ASP A 159 9.12 -13.17 11.29
N ASN A 160 8.47 -12.94 12.45
CA ASN A 160 8.50 -11.69 13.21
C ASN A 160 8.12 -10.47 12.35
N LEU A 161 7.21 -10.63 11.39
CA LEU A 161 6.61 -9.54 10.61
C LEU A 161 5.43 -8.96 11.39
N ARG A 162 5.44 -7.66 11.58
CA ARG A 162 4.47 -6.90 12.40
C ARG A 162 3.70 -5.90 11.54
#